data_e1493b42f18b26659f0ac600e0e0b5f4
#
_entry.id   e1493b42f18b26659f0ac600e0e0b5f4
#
_cell.length_a   1.000
_cell.length_b   1.000
_cell.length_c   1.000
_cell.angle_alpha   90.00
_cell.angle_beta   90.00
_cell.angle_gamma   90.00
#
_symmetry.space_group_name_H-M   'P 1'
#
loop_
_entity.id
_entity.type
_entity.pdbx_description
1 polymer ?
#
loop_
_entity_poly.entity_id
_entity_poly.type
_entity_poly.pdbx_seq_one_letter_code
_entity_poly.pdbx_strand_id
1 'polypeptide(L)'
;MRPLSPDEARLWAQVAATIRERIDQDPDTEVKKRAVFALSQLPKDEGVPLLIQVARTNRIPDVRRQAMFWLGQSKDPRALEFFAQVLAK
;
A
#
# COMPACT_ATOMS: atom_id res chain seq x y z
N MET A 1 0.23 4.47 21.43
CA MET A 1 1.19 4.45 20.31
C MET A 1 1.78 5.85 20.16
N ARG A 2 3.09 5.98 20.21
CA ARG A 2 3.69 7.30 20.06
C ARG A 2 3.72 7.72 18.60
N PRO A 3 3.52 9.00 18.30
CA PRO A 3 3.68 9.48 16.93
C PRO A 3 5.13 9.39 16.48
N LEU A 4 5.33 9.21 15.18
CA LEU A 4 6.68 9.19 14.61
C LEU A 4 7.32 10.57 14.72
N SER A 5 8.62 10.61 15.04
CA SER A 5 9.38 11.85 14.93
C SER A 5 9.49 12.26 13.45
N PRO A 6 9.79 13.53 13.15
CA PRO A 6 9.99 13.94 11.75
C PRO A 6 11.05 13.11 11.02
N ASP A 7 12.13 12.74 11.71
CA ASP A 7 13.18 11.93 11.10
C ASP A 7 12.71 10.51 10.82
N GLU A 8 12.00 9.90 11.76
CA GLU A 8 11.42 8.56 11.56
C GLU A 8 10.43 8.56 10.40
N ALA A 9 9.55 9.56 10.35
CA ALA A 9 8.57 9.67 9.28
C ALA A 9 9.26 9.80 7.91
N ARG A 10 10.35 10.56 7.85
CA ARG A 10 11.10 10.73 6.60
C ARG A 10 11.74 9.42 6.15
N LEU A 11 12.31 8.65 7.08
CA LEU A 11 12.89 7.36 6.75
C LEU A 11 11.84 6.39 6.23
N TRP A 12 10.67 6.32 6.88
CA TRP A 12 9.59 5.45 6.42
C TRP A 12 9.06 5.88 5.06
N ALA A 13 8.98 7.18 4.82
CA ALA A 13 8.55 7.68 3.52
C ALA A 13 9.52 7.27 2.40
N GLN A 14 10.83 7.29 2.67
CA GLN A 14 11.84 6.84 1.72
C GLN A 14 11.73 5.34 1.45
N VAL A 15 11.54 4.54 2.50
CA VAL A 15 11.34 3.09 2.35
C VAL A 15 10.10 2.83 1.52
N ALA A 16 9.00 3.51 1.83
CA ALA A 16 7.74 3.35 1.11
C ALA A 16 7.89 3.71 -0.37
N ALA A 17 8.59 4.81 -0.67
CA ALA A 17 8.81 5.22 -2.05
C ALA A 17 9.62 4.19 -2.83
N THR A 18 10.64 3.61 -2.21
CA THR A 18 11.47 2.58 -2.84
C THR A 18 10.64 1.33 -3.13
N ILE A 19 9.81 0.90 -2.18
CA ILE A 19 8.93 -0.26 -2.37
C ILE A 19 7.94 0.01 -3.49
N ARG A 20 7.34 1.20 -3.52
CA ARG A 20 6.39 1.57 -4.56
C ARG A 20 7.04 1.55 -5.95
N GLU A 21 8.26 2.07 -6.04
CA GLU A 21 8.99 2.03 -7.31
C GLU A 21 9.18 0.59 -7.79
N ARG A 22 9.47 -0.34 -6.88
CA ARG A 22 9.60 -1.74 -7.22
C ARG A 22 8.28 -2.31 -7.75
N ILE A 23 7.16 -1.94 -7.13
CA ILE A 23 5.83 -2.37 -7.59
C ILE A 23 5.58 -1.88 -9.02
N ASP A 24 5.98 -0.65 -9.32
CA ASP A 24 5.69 -0.06 -10.62
C ASP A 24 6.62 -0.60 -11.72
N GLN A 25 7.88 -0.90 -11.40
CA GLN A 25 8.90 -1.10 -12.41
C GLN A 25 9.46 -2.51 -12.54
N ASP A 26 9.34 -3.34 -11.50
CA ASP A 26 9.86 -4.70 -11.59
C ASP A 26 9.04 -5.51 -12.60
N PRO A 27 9.69 -6.23 -13.54
CA PRO A 27 8.95 -7.00 -14.54
C PRO A 27 8.28 -8.26 -13.98
N ASP A 28 8.69 -8.73 -12.80
CA ASP A 28 8.17 -9.97 -12.23
C ASP A 28 6.95 -9.68 -11.34
N THR A 29 5.79 -10.24 -11.72
CA THR A 29 4.56 -10.04 -10.97
C THR A 29 4.65 -10.56 -9.53
N GLU A 30 5.34 -11.68 -9.32
CA GLU A 30 5.51 -12.21 -7.96
C GLU A 30 6.33 -11.26 -7.09
N VAL A 31 7.36 -10.62 -7.65
CA VAL A 31 8.14 -9.62 -6.92
C VAL A 31 7.25 -8.41 -6.58
N LYS A 32 6.41 -7.99 -7.53
CA LYS A 32 5.47 -6.89 -7.28
C LYS A 32 4.52 -7.22 -6.14
N LYS A 33 3.99 -8.44 -6.10
CA LYS A 33 3.08 -8.87 -5.03
C LYS A 33 3.78 -8.90 -3.66
N ARG A 34 5.03 -9.33 -3.62
CA ARG A 34 5.82 -9.29 -2.39
C ARG A 34 6.07 -7.86 -1.93
N ALA A 35 6.30 -6.96 -2.86
CA ALA A 35 6.47 -5.54 -2.53
C ALA A 35 5.17 -4.95 -1.96
N VAL A 36 4.01 -5.36 -2.48
CA VAL A 36 2.73 -4.97 -1.91
C VAL A 36 2.61 -5.46 -0.46
N PHE A 37 3.01 -6.71 -0.20
CA PHE A 37 3.04 -7.21 1.17
C PHE A 37 3.93 -6.32 2.06
N ALA A 38 5.10 -5.93 1.54
CA ALA A 38 6.02 -5.06 2.30
C ALA A 38 5.35 -3.73 2.66
N LEU A 39 4.55 -3.16 1.76
CA LEU A 39 3.79 -1.95 2.09
C LEU A 39 2.85 -2.18 3.27
N SER A 40 2.25 -3.38 3.35
CA SER A 40 1.32 -3.71 4.45
C SER A 40 2.01 -3.78 5.81
N GLN A 41 3.33 -3.94 5.83
CA GLN A 41 4.11 -4.03 7.06
C GLN A 41 4.65 -2.69 7.54
N LEU A 42 4.48 -1.64 6.76
CA LEU A 42 4.88 -0.29 7.16
C LEU A 42 3.91 0.29 8.16
N PRO A 43 4.31 1.34 8.91
CA PRO A 43 3.35 2.09 9.72
C PRO A 43 2.14 2.49 8.85
N LYS A 44 0.94 2.41 9.41
CA LYS A 44 -0.28 2.57 8.61
C LYS A 44 -0.36 3.90 7.88
N ASP A 45 0.13 4.98 8.49
CA ASP A 45 0.12 6.28 7.84
C ASP A 45 1.00 6.33 6.60
N GLU A 46 2.00 5.44 6.50
CA GLU A 46 2.86 5.36 5.31
C GLU A 46 2.37 4.32 4.31
N GLY A 47 1.95 3.16 4.80
CA GLY A 47 1.62 2.04 3.93
C GLY A 47 0.21 2.08 3.36
N VAL A 48 -0.79 2.43 4.18
CA VAL A 48 -2.19 2.37 3.73
C VAL A 48 -2.48 3.30 2.55
N PRO A 49 -2.03 4.58 2.56
CA PRO A 49 -2.26 5.43 1.39
C PRO A 49 -1.66 4.88 0.10
N LEU A 50 -0.47 4.27 0.19
CA LEU A 50 0.17 3.68 -1.00
C LEU A 50 -0.53 2.41 -1.45
N LEU A 51 -1.01 1.58 -0.51
CA LEU A 51 -1.81 0.41 -0.87
C LEU A 51 -3.09 0.82 -1.60
N ILE A 52 -3.74 1.90 -1.16
CA ILE A 52 -4.91 2.43 -1.85
C ILE A 52 -4.56 2.85 -3.27
N GLN A 53 -3.44 3.54 -3.46
CA GLN A 53 -3.01 3.92 -4.80
C GLN A 53 -2.74 2.71 -5.69
N VAL A 54 -2.07 1.70 -5.17
CA VAL A 54 -1.80 0.47 -5.92
C VAL A 54 -3.10 -0.23 -6.29
N ALA A 55 -4.03 -0.36 -5.34
CA ALA A 55 -5.33 -0.98 -5.59
C ALA A 55 -6.14 -0.24 -6.63
N ARG A 56 -5.97 1.08 -6.71
CA ARG A 56 -6.74 1.93 -7.64
C ARG A 56 -6.12 1.99 -9.03
N THR A 57 -4.79 2.01 -9.13
CA THR A 57 -4.12 2.43 -10.37
C THR A 57 -3.18 1.40 -10.98
N ASN A 58 -2.82 0.33 -10.29
CA ASN A 58 -1.88 -0.63 -10.85
C ASN A 58 -2.50 -1.35 -12.05
N ARG A 59 -1.72 -1.52 -13.11
CA ARG A 59 -2.20 -2.12 -14.36
C ARG A 59 -2.45 -3.61 -14.26
N ILE A 60 -1.80 -4.30 -13.32
CA ILE A 60 -1.87 -5.76 -13.21
C ILE A 60 -2.98 -6.14 -12.21
N PRO A 61 -4.03 -6.86 -12.66
CA PRO A 61 -5.14 -7.20 -11.76
C PRO A 61 -4.71 -7.97 -10.51
N ASP A 62 -3.75 -8.89 -10.63
CA ASP A 62 -3.28 -9.65 -9.47
C ASP A 62 -2.65 -8.75 -8.42
N VAL A 63 -1.92 -7.71 -8.86
CA VAL A 63 -1.29 -6.75 -7.94
C VAL A 63 -2.36 -5.91 -7.25
N ARG A 64 -3.37 -5.47 -8.00
CA ARG A 64 -4.50 -4.73 -7.41
C ARG A 64 -5.22 -5.57 -6.36
N ARG A 65 -5.49 -6.84 -6.67
CA ARG A 65 -6.16 -7.75 -5.72
C ARG A 65 -5.33 -7.95 -4.44
N GLN A 66 -4.01 -8.07 -4.59
CA GLN A 66 -3.12 -8.20 -3.45
C GLN A 66 -3.20 -6.96 -2.55
N ALA A 67 -3.20 -5.77 -3.15
CA ALA A 67 -3.33 -4.54 -2.40
C ALA A 67 -4.67 -4.48 -1.66
N MET A 68 -5.77 -4.87 -2.32
CA MET A 68 -7.08 -4.90 -1.68
C MET A 68 -7.13 -5.88 -0.52
N PHE A 69 -6.50 -7.06 -0.67
CA PHE A 69 -6.43 -8.03 0.40
C PHE A 69 -5.77 -7.44 1.64
N TRP A 70 -4.61 -6.81 1.47
CA TRP A 70 -3.89 -6.25 2.62
C TRP A 70 -4.60 -5.03 3.21
N LEU A 71 -5.31 -4.26 2.38
CA LEU A 71 -6.16 -3.19 2.89
C LEU A 71 -7.27 -3.74 3.79
N GLY A 72 -7.88 -4.84 3.38
CA GLY A 72 -8.89 -5.50 4.20
C GLY A 72 -8.33 -5.99 5.54
N GLN A 73 -7.08 -6.41 5.55
CA GLN A 73 -6.43 -6.87 6.79
C GLN A 73 -5.98 -5.72 7.69
N SER A 74 -5.85 -4.52 7.14
CA SER A 74 -5.31 -3.38 7.88
C SER A 74 -6.24 -2.87 8.97
N LYS A 75 -7.55 -3.05 8.81
CA LYS A 75 -8.60 -2.51 9.71
C LYS A 75 -8.48 -0.99 9.88
N ASP A 76 -7.98 -0.32 8.85
CA ASP A 76 -7.80 1.13 8.87
C ASP A 76 -9.04 1.80 8.28
N PRO A 77 -9.54 2.90 8.89
CA PRO A 77 -10.71 3.60 8.35
C PRO A 77 -10.57 4.06 6.91
N ARG A 78 -9.35 4.41 6.49
CA ARG A 78 -9.10 4.84 5.11
C ARG A 78 -9.34 3.70 4.13
N ALA A 79 -9.01 2.46 4.52
CA ALA A 79 -9.29 1.30 3.68
C ALA A 79 -10.79 1.06 3.57
N LEU A 80 -11.52 1.18 4.68
CA LEU A 80 -12.97 1.02 4.66
C LEU A 80 -13.63 2.07 3.77
N GLU A 81 -13.17 3.31 3.85
CA GLU A 81 -13.68 4.38 3.01
C GLU A 81 -13.40 4.09 1.53
N PHE A 82 -12.20 3.61 1.21
CA PHE A 82 -11.86 3.23 -0.16
C PHE A 82 -12.79 2.13 -0.68
N PHE A 83 -13.04 1.09 0.11
CA PHE A 83 -13.95 0.01 -0.29
C PHE A 83 -15.36 0.53 -0.52
N ALA A 84 -15.84 1.43 0.35
CA ALA A 84 -17.15 2.03 0.17
C ALA A 84 -17.23 2.79 -1.15
N GLN A 85 -16.19 3.53 -1.52
CA GLN A 85 -16.15 4.25 -2.79
C GLN A 85 -16.17 3.29 -3.98
N VAL A 86 -15.44 2.19 -3.91
CA VAL A 86 -15.42 1.18 -4.99
C VAL A 86 -16.80 0.57 -5.15
N LEU A 87 -17.46 0.22 -4.05
CA LEU A 87 -18.78 -0.42 -4.10
C LEU A 87 -19.90 0.54 -4.52
N ALA A 88 -19.70 1.84 -4.35
CA ALA A 88 -20.69 2.85 -4.71
C ALA A 88 -20.81 3.07 -6.21
N LYS A 89 -19.88 2.56 -7.00
CA LYS A 89 -19.92 2.71 -8.46
C LYS A 89 -20.85 1.65 -9.12
#